data_b0a4765c99402d94b4cb0716d39ca232
#
_entry.id   b0a4765c99402d94b4cb0716d39ca232
#
_cell.length_a   1.000
_cell.length_b   1.000
_cell.length_c   1.000
_cell.angle_alpha   90.00
_cell.angle_beta   90.00
_cell.angle_gamma   90.00
#
_symmetry.space_group_name_H-M   'P 1'
#
loop_
_entity.id
_entity.type
_entity.pdbx_description
1 polymer ?
#
loop_
_entity_poly.entity_id
_entity_poly.type
_entity_poly.pdbx_seq_one_letter_code
_entity_poly.pdbx_strand_id
1 'polypeptide(L)' 'MNELEIELDNIDPQDFFTNENISSLRSHFPKLKIIQRGELFKVLGEKKSLNDFNKKFKYLTNYYLEFNSLNPHVI' A
#
# COMPACT_ATOMS: atom_id res chain seq x y z
N MET A 1 -0.80 9.52 17.23
CA MET A 1 -0.74 9.02 15.84
C MET A 1 0.01 7.69 15.83
N ASN A 2 -0.58 6.69 15.24
CA ASN A 2 0.03 5.37 15.15
C ASN A 2 0.78 5.22 13.83
N GLU A 3 1.68 4.25 13.78
CA GLU A 3 2.51 4.00 12.62
C GLU A 3 2.45 2.52 12.24
N LEU A 4 2.36 2.26 10.95
CA LEU A 4 2.47 0.92 10.38
C LEU A 4 3.64 0.90 9.41
N GLU A 5 4.55 -0.04 9.61
CA GLU A 5 5.72 -0.18 8.75
C GLU A 5 5.61 -1.52 8.02
N ILE A 6 5.69 -1.49 6.70
CA ILE A 6 5.56 -2.66 5.86
C ILE A 6 6.78 -2.78 4.97
N GLU A 7 7.43 -3.94 4.98
CA GLU A 7 8.52 -4.25 4.07
C GLU A 7 8.01 -5.17 2.97
N LEU A 8 8.27 -4.81 1.71
CA LEU A 8 7.88 -5.65 0.60
C LEU A 8 8.84 -6.81 0.44
N ASP A 9 8.28 -8.02 0.38
CA ASP A 9 9.03 -9.25 0.23
C ASP A 9 8.59 -9.93 -1.06
N ASN A 10 9.54 -10.23 -1.94
CA ASN A 10 9.28 -10.86 -3.25
C ASN A 10 8.40 -10.04 -4.19
N ILE A 11 8.34 -8.73 -3.98
CA ILE A 11 7.57 -7.81 -4.81
C ILE A 11 8.50 -6.68 -5.25
N ASP A 12 8.50 -6.38 -6.55
CA ASP A 12 9.26 -5.26 -7.07
C ASP A 12 8.55 -3.95 -6.74
N PRO A 13 9.17 -3.06 -5.94
CA PRO A 13 8.52 -1.80 -5.56
C PRO A 13 8.20 -0.91 -6.77
N GLN A 14 9.00 -0.94 -7.82
CA GLN A 14 8.76 -0.12 -9.00
C GLN A 14 7.51 -0.55 -9.74
N ASP A 15 7.19 -1.83 -9.70
CA ASP A 15 6.01 -2.39 -10.35
C ASP A 15 4.77 -2.20 -9.49
N PHE A 16 4.92 -2.43 -8.18
CA PHE A 16 3.81 -2.36 -7.23
C PHE A 16 3.44 -0.91 -6.92
N PHE A 17 4.43 -0.04 -6.71
CA PHE A 17 4.23 1.35 -6.33
C PHE A 17 4.43 2.30 -7.51
N THR A 18 3.69 2.08 -8.58
CA THR A 18 3.63 3.07 -9.66
C THR A 18 2.97 4.35 -9.14
N ASN A 19 3.18 5.46 -9.82
CA ASN A 19 2.55 6.73 -9.43
C ASN A 19 1.03 6.61 -9.39
N GLU A 20 0.43 5.90 -10.33
CA GLU A 20 -1.01 5.68 -10.37
C GLU A 20 -1.49 4.84 -9.18
N ASN A 21 -0.76 3.79 -8.84
CA ASN A 21 -1.14 2.93 -7.71
C ASN A 21 -1.04 3.67 -6.39
N ILE A 22 0.04 4.42 -6.17
CA ILE A 22 0.21 5.22 -4.97
C ILE A 22 -0.87 6.29 -4.87
N SER A 23 -1.17 6.97 -5.97
CA SER A 23 -2.20 7.99 -6.02
C SER A 23 -3.56 7.40 -5.68
N SER A 24 -3.86 6.21 -6.19
CA SER A 24 -5.11 5.52 -5.90
C SER A 24 -5.21 5.12 -4.43
N LEU A 25 -4.12 4.63 -3.83
CA LEU A 25 -4.08 4.31 -2.41
C LEU A 25 -4.33 5.54 -1.55
N ARG A 26 -3.67 6.65 -1.86
CA ARG A 26 -3.87 7.91 -1.13
C ARG A 26 -5.30 8.42 -1.24
N SER A 27 -5.90 8.22 -2.38
CA SER A 27 -7.28 8.60 -2.63
C SER A 27 -8.26 7.82 -1.77
N HIS A 28 -8.00 6.53 -1.58
CA HIS A 28 -8.86 5.66 -0.78
C HIS A 28 -8.65 5.86 0.73
N PHE A 29 -7.48 6.38 1.13
CA PHE A 29 -7.14 6.57 2.54
C PHE A 29 -6.64 8.00 2.78
N PRO A 30 -7.50 9.01 2.56
CA PRO A 30 -7.06 10.40 2.62
C PRO A 30 -6.63 10.88 4.02
N LYS A 31 -7.04 10.16 5.06
CA LYS A 31 -6.66 10.49 6.43
C LYS A 31 -5.31 9.92 6.84
N LEU A 32 -4.74 9.05 6.01
CA LEU A 32 -3.45 8.44 6.29
C LEU A 32 -2.34 9.18 5.57
N LYS A 33 -1.19 9.27 6.24
CA LYS A 33 0.03 9.75 5.60
C LYS A 33 0.81 8.54 5.12
N ILE A 34 1.03 8.45 3.82
CA ILE A 34 1.68 7.31 3.19
C ILE A 34 3.03 7.74 2.66
N ILE A 35 4.09 7.06 3.11
CA ILE A 35 5.47 7.34 2.71
C ILE A 35 6.06 6.05 2.15
N GLN A 36 6.57 6.11 0.93
CA GLN A 36 7.21 4.98 0.29
C GLN A 36 8.69 5.30 0.09
N ARG A 37 9.57 4.40 0.54
CA ARG A 37 11.02 4.53 0.37
C ARG A 37 11.60 3.18 0.00
N GLY A 38 11.86 2.98 -1.31
CA GLY A 38 12.35 1.70 -1.79
C GLY A 38 11.38 0.57 -1.45
N GLU A 39 11.87 -0.43 -0.73
CA GLU A 39 11.05 -1.57 -0.29
C GLU A 39 10.26 -1.29 0.99
N LEU A 40 10.53 -0.17 1.65
CA LEU A 40 9.91 0.16 2.91
C LEU A 40 8.71 1.07 2.67
N PHE A 41 7.60 0.72 3.30
CA PHE A 41 6.35 1.45 3.18
C PHE A 41 5.86 1.81 4.58
N LYS A 42 5.75 3.11 4.84
CA LYS A 42 5.37 3.60 6.16
C LYS A 42 4.05 4.33 6.07
N VAL A 43 3.12 4.01 6.97
CA VAL A 43 1.79 4.60 6.99
C VAL A 43 1.51 5.13 8.39
N LEU A 44 1.07 6.38 8.46
CA LEU A 44 0.81 7.08 9.73
C LEU A 44 -0.66 7.50 9.79
N GLY A 45 -1.28 7.31 10.95
CA GLY A 45 -2.66 7.73 11.15
C GLY A 45 -3.30 7.10 12.36
N GLU A 46 -4.63 7.13 12.40
CA GLU A 46 -5.39 6.51 13.46
C GLU A 46 -5.38 4.99 13.34
N LYS A 47 -5.45 4.30 14.48
CA LYS A 47 -5.36 2.86 14.54
C LYS A 47 -6.42 2.18 13.66
N LYS A 48 -7.65 2.67 13.68
CA LYS A 48 -8.73 2.10 12.87
C LYS A 48 -8.43 2.20 11.38
N SER A 49 -7.96 3.37 10.95
CA SER A 49 -7.60 3.60 9.55
C SER A 49 -6.43 2.73 9.13
N LEU A 50 -5.45 2.56 10.02
CA LEU A 50 -4.31 1.69 9.75
C LEU A 50 -4.72 0.22 9.62
N ASN A 51 -5.66 -0.24 10.45
CA ASN A 51 -6.18 -1.60 10.34
C ASN A 51 -6.88 -1.84 9.00
N ASP A 52 -7.70 -0.87 8.58
CA ASP A 52 -8.40 -0.95 7.28
C ASP A 52 -7.39 -0.96 6.13
N PHE A 53 -6.38 -0.10 6.22
CA PHE A 53 -5.31 -0.05 5.23
C PHE A 53 -4.56 -1.38 5.16
N ASN A 54 -4.22 -1.94 6.32
CA ASN A 54 -3.48 -3.20 6.38
C ASN A 54 -4.24 -4.35 5.72
N LYS A 55 -5.55 -4.42 5.94
CA LYS A 55 -6.39 -5.45 5.30
C LYS A 55 -6.38 -5.29 3.78
N LYS A 56 -6.55 -4.06 3.32
CA LYS A 56 -6.53 -3.78 1.88
C LYS A 56 -5.16 -4.07 1.28
N PHE A 57 -4.11 -3.69 1.98
CA PHE A 57 -2.75 -3.88 1.51
C PHE A 57 -2.41 -5.37 1.36
N LYS A 58 -2.84 -6.19 2.32
CA LYS A 58 -2.65 -7.65 2.22
C LYS A 58 -3.36 -8.22 0.99
N TYR A 59 -4.57 -7.76 0.73
CA TYR A 59 -5.29 -8.16 -0.47
C TYR A 59 -4.51 -7.78 -1.73
N LEU A 60 -3.98 -6.57 -1.78
CA LEU A 60 -3.25 -6.08 -2.94
C LEU A 60 -1.95 -6.83 -3.17
N THR A 61 -1.20 -7.16 -2.10
CA THR A 61 0.03 -7.93 -2.24
C THR A 61 -0.26 -9.34 -2.72
N ASN A 62 -1.30 -9.98 -2.21
CA ASN A 62 -1.72 -11.30 -2.67
C ASN A 62 -2.15 -11.27 -4.13
N TYR A 63 -2.88 -10.25 -4.53
CA TYR A 63 -3.28 -10.06 -5.93
C TYR A 63 -2.05 -9.94 -6.83
N TYR A 64 -1.08 -9.11 -6.43
CA TYR A 64 0.13 -8.93 -7.22
C TYR A 64 0.91 -10.23 -7.37
N LEU A 65 1.07 -11.00 -6.29
CA LEU A 65 1.81 -12.25 -6.32
C LEU A 65 1.12 -13.29 -7.21
N GLU A 66 -0.20 -13.25 -7.29
CA GLU A 66 -0.95 -14.19 -8.11
C GLU A 66 -0.92 -13.81 -9.60
N PHE A 67 -1.08 -12.53 -9.91
CA PHE A 67 -1.24 -12.06 -11.28
C PHE A 67 -0.02 -11.33 -11.85
N ASN A 68 1.02 -11.12 -11.04
CA ASN A 68 2.25 -10.39 -11.41
C ASN A 68 1.99 -8.97 -11.90
N SER A 69 0.89 -8.37 -11.48
CA SER A 69 0.58 -6.99 -11.85
C SER A 69 -0.41 -6.39 -10.88
N LEU A 70 -0.35 -5.07 -10.75
CA LEU A 70 -1.29 -4.30 -9.98
C LEU A 70 -1.58 -3.02 -10.74
N ASN A 71 -2.85 -2.75 -10.99
CA ASN A 71 -3.25 -1.51 -11.65
C ASN A 71 -4.20 -0.73 -10.74
N PRO A 72 -4.38 0.59 -10.96
CA PRO A 72 -5.18 1.42 -10.06
C PRO A 72 -6.65 1.03 -9.99
N HIS A 73 -7.16 0.29 -10.97
CA HIS A 73 -8.56 -0.17 -10.95
C HIS A 73 -8.80 -1.26 -9.92
N VAL A 74 -7.78 -2.00 -9.54
CA VAL A 74 -7.87 -3.03 -8.50
C VAL A 74 -7.92 -2.38 -7.11
N ILE A 75 -7.24 -1.26 -6.96
CA ILE A 75 -7.18 -0.53 -5.71
C ILE A 75 -8.48 0.23 -5.48
#